data_e9e52baa223755accdee7ad63e0faad0
#
_entry.id   e9e52baa223755accdee7ad63e0faad0
#
_cell.length_a   1.000
_cell.length_b   1.000
_cell.length_c   1.000
_cell.angle_alpha   90.00
_cell.angle_beta   90.00
_cell.angle_gamma   90.00
#
_symmetry.space_group_name_H-M   'P 1'
#
loop_
_entity.id
_entity.type
_entity.pdbx_description
1 polymer ?
#
loop_
_entity_poly.entity_id
_entity_poly.type
_entity_poly.pdbx_seq_one_letter_code
_entity_poly.pdbx_strand_id
1 'polypeptide(L)'
;QRAQETAAPISRAHSLPITTDEKLIEAANIFEGKKFELGSGVLRHPAAWKHLYNPWKPSWGEPYEEQISRMLAAIFDAKKAANGKDAIVVSHQLPIWILRSAIEGRRLLHDPRKRECTLASVTSIHFDDDGMISGTSYSEPAKHLLPPK
;
A
#
# COMPACT_ATOMS: atom_id res chain seq x y z
N GLN A 1 -12.88 -5.25 -2.17
CA GLN A 1 -13.45 -5.58 -3.49
C GLN A 1 -12.43 -5.33 -4.61
N ARG A 2 -11.93 -4.09 -4.87
CA ARG A 2 -10.97 -3.76 -5.96
C ARG A 2 -9.72 -4.63 -5.99
N ALA A 3 -9.10 -4.91 -4.84
CA ALA A 3 -7.92 -5.76 -4.76
C ALA A 3 -8.24 -7.21 -5.19
N GLN A 4 -9.39 -7.73 -4.80
CA GLN A 4 -9.85 -9.07 -5.20
C GLN A 4 -10.12 -9.14 -6.72
N GLU A 5 -10.71 -8.10 -7.30
CA GLU A 5 -10.93 -7.99 -8.75
C GLU A 5 -9.60 -7.97 -9.52
N THR A 6 -8.59 -7.27 -8.98
CA THR A 6 -7.22 -7.28 -9.53
C THR A 6 -6.54 -8.64 -9.39
N ALA A 7 -6.76 -9.35 -8.28
CA ALA A 7 -6.19 -10.68 -8.04
C ALA A 7 -6.83 -11.77 -8.91
N ALA A 8 -8.10 -11.61 -9.30
CA ALA A 8 -8.86 -12.66 -9.99
C ALA A 8 -8.23 -13.16 -11.31
N PRO A 9 -7.74 -12.33 -12.25
CA PRO A 9 -7.06 -12.82 -13.45
C PRO A 9 -5.76 -13.55 -13.12
N ILE A 10 -5.03 -13.12 -12.10
CA ILE A 10 -3.78 -13.77 -11.65
C ILE A 10 -4.10 -15.17 -11.09
N SER A 11 -5.11 -15.24 -10.22
CA SER A 11 -5.60 -16.50 -9.66
C SER A 11 -5.96 -17.51 -10.76
N ARG A 12 -6.71 -17.06 -11.79
CA ARG A 12 -7.07 -17.91 -12.92
C ARG A 12 -5.84 -18.38 -13.73
N ALA A 13 -4.90 -17.48 -14.00
CA ALA A 13 -3.71 -17.80 -14.80
C ALA A 13 -2.81 -18.86 -14.12
N HIS A 14 -2.76 -18.84 -12.79
CA HIS A 14 -1.93 -19.77 -12.00
C HIS A 14 -2.72 -20.91 -11.36
N SER A 15 -4.04 -20.97 -11.55
CA SER A 15 -4.93 -21.98 -10.93
C SER A 15 -4.77 -22.01 -9.41
N LEU A 16 -4.61 -20.85 -8.77
CA LEU A 16 -4.45 -20.69 -7.32
C LEU A 16 -5.67 -20.01 -6.71
N PRO A 17 -6.13 -20.42 -5.53
CA PRO A 17 -7.23 -19.75 -4.84
C PRO A 17 -6.78 -18.36 -4.33
N ILE A 18 -7.74 -17.43 -4.23
CA ILE A 18 -7.53 -16.14 -3.58
C ILE A 18 -7.80 -16.31 -2.08
N THR A 19 -6.81 -16.01 -1.27
CA THR A 19 -6.96 -15.88 0.18
C THR A 19 -7.06 -14.40 0.54
N THR A 20 -8.02 -14.01 1.36
CA THR A 20 -8.18 -12.62 1.82
C THR A 20 -7.54 -12.43 3.18
N ASP A 21 -6.88 -11.26 3.37
CA ASP A 21 -6.27 -10.88 4.64
C ASP A 21 -6.61 -9.41 4.93
N GLU A 22 -7.20 -9.14 6.07
CA GLU A 22 -7.57 -7.78 6.51
C GLU A 22 -6.35 -6.87 6.70
N LYS A 23 -5.17 -7.44 6.95
CA LYS A 23 -3.91 -6.68 7.02
C LYS A 23 -3.54 -5.99 5.72
N LEU A 24 -4.14 -6.37 4.58
CA LEU A 24 -3.87 -5.84 3.25
C LEU A 24 -4.86 -4.74 2.81
N ILE A 25 -5.77 -4.31 3.67
CA ILE A 25 -6.74 -3.26 3.34
C ILE A 25 -6.06 -1.91 3.08
N GLU A 26 -6.76 -1.03 2.39
CA GLU A 26 -6.33 0.37 2.20
C GLU A 26 -6.13 1.04 3.57
N ALA A 27 -5.25 2.03 3.63
CA ALA A 27 -5.06 2.82 4.83
C ALA A 27 -6.39 3.43 5.29
N ALA A 28 -6.76 3.20 6.55
CA ALA A 28 -7.95 3.81 7.11
C ALA A 28 -7.83 5.33 7.07
N ASN A 29 -8.78 5.98 6.41
CA ASN A 29 -8.86 7.43 6.32
C ASN A 29 -10.11 7.90 7.05
N ILE A 30 -9.97 8.77 8.04
CA ILE A 30 -11.11 9.36 8.80
C ILE A 30 -12.09 10.07 7.86
N PHE A 31 -11.67 10.41 6.66
CA PHE A 31 -12.49 11.05 5.63
C PHE A 31 -13.12 10.06 4.63
N GLU A 32 -12.91 8.76 4.79
CA GLU A 32 -13.52 7.75 3.93
C GLU A 32 -15.04 7.75 4.14
N GLY A 33 -15.80 7.97 3.06
CA GLY A 33 -17.26 8.12 3.09
C GLY A 33 -17.78 9.56 3.14
N LYS A 34 -16.92 10.58 3.34
CA LYS A 34 -17.29 11.99 3.14
C LYS A 34 -16.73 12.46 1.80
N LYS A 35 -17.61 12.85 0.87
CA LYS A 35 -17.20 13.52 -0.37
C LYS A 35 -16.49 14.82 -0.01
N PHE A 36 -15.17 14.80 0.00
CA PHE A 36 -14.36 15.98 0.17
C PHE A 36 -14.18 16.64 -1.19
N GLU A 37 -15.12 17.51 -1.56
CA GLU A 37 -14.89 18.48 -2.62
C GLU A 37 -13.92 19.54 -2.08
N LEU A 38 -12.78 19.67 -2.71
CA LEU A 38 -11.74 20.68 -2.39
C LEU A 38 -12.25 22.14 -2.39
N GLY A 39 -13.52 22.38 -2.71
CA GLY A 39 -14.18 23.67 -2.73
C GLY A 39 -15.12 23.96 -1.55
N SER A 40 -15.46 23.01 -0.74
CA SER A 40 -16.44 23.17 0.33
C SER A 40 -15.81 23.56 1.67
N GLY A 41 -15.41 24.82 1.83
CA GLY A 41 -15.34 25.51 3.14
C GLY A 41 -14.66 24.83 4.35
N VAL A 42 -14.11 23.63 4.22
CA VAL A 42 -13.52 22.86 5.34
C VAL A 42 -12.32 23.57 5.95
N LEU A 43 -11.57 24.32 5.15
CA LEU A 43 -10.48 25.18 5.64
C LEU A 43 -10.98 26.36 6.53
N ARG A 44 -12.30 26.60 6.57
CA ARG A 44 -12.93 27.62 7.43
C ARG A 44 -13.36 27.12 8.80
N HIS A 45 -13.33 25.80 9.05
CA HIS A 45 -13.67 25.27 10.37
C HIS A 45 -12.43 25.16 11.26
N PRO A 46 -12.37 25.93 12.38
CA PRO A 46 -11.23 25.86 13.32
C PRO A 46 -10.94 24.46 13.87
N ALA A 47 -11.98 23.61 13.94
CA ALA A 47 -11.85 22.21 14.34
C ALA A 47 -11.02 21.35 13.35
N ALA A 48 -10.97 21.71 12.08
CA ALA A 48 -10.15 21.01 11.08
C ALA A 48 -8.65 21.29 11.27
N TRP A 49 -8.30 22.45 11.81
CA TRP A 49 -6.91 22.87 12.03
C TRP A 49 -6.20 22.04 13.10
N LYS A 50 -6.93 21.50 14.08
CA LYS A 50 -6.36 20.58 15.09
C LYS A 50 -5.74 19.34 14.46
N HIS A 51 -6.28 18.90 13.33
CA HIS A 51 -5.88 17.70 12.63
C HIS A 51 -4.75 17.95 11.61
N LEU A 52 -4.47 19.22 11.27
CA LEU A 52 -3.40 19.61 10.36
C LEU A 52 -2.07 19.85 11.07
N TYR A 53 -2.05 19.88 12.42
CA TYR A 53 -0.92 20.41 13.19
C TYR A 53 0.21 19.39 13.48
N ASN A 54 0.07 18.12 13.12
CA ASN A 54 1.15 17.14 13.33
C ASN A 54 1.52 16.41 12.05
N PRO A 55 2.55 16.85 11.30
CA PRO A 55 2.99 16.19 10.07
C PRO A 55 3.60 14.80 10.30
N TRP A 56 3.93 14.44 11.54
CA TRP A 56 4.50 13.14 11.93
C TRP A 56 3.44 12.10 12.30
N LYS A 57 2.24 12.53 12.64
CA LYS A 57 1.05 11.70 12.78
C LYS A 57 -0.03 12.34 11.92
N PRO A 58 -0.27 11.86 10.71
CA PRO A 58 -1.42 12.33 9.96
C PRO A 58 -2.66 12.00 10.78
N SER A 59 -3.19 13.02 11.46
CA SER A 59 -4.33 12.91 12.38
C SER A 59 -5.64 12.56 11.68
N TRP A 60 -5.59 12.36 10.35
CA TRP A 60 -6.70 11.95 9.49
C TRP A 60 -6.62 10.51 8.99
N GLY A 61 -5.60 9.73 9.37
CA GLY A 61 -5.41 8.37 8.87
C GLY A 61 -4.73 7.45 9.87
N GLU A 62 -4.62 6.19 9.48
CA GLU A 62 -3.86 5.16 10.20
C GLU A 62 -2.39 5.58 10.31
N PRO A 63 -1.76 5.50 11.51
CA PRO A 63 -0.35 5.80 11.68
C PRO A 63 0.52 4.94 10.75
N TYR A 64 1.58 5.53 10.18
CA TYR A 64 2.47 4.80 9.28
C TYR A 64 3.10 3.57 9.92
N GLU A 65 3.42 3.62 11.21
CA GLU A 65 3.99 2.50 11.96
C GLU A 65 3.02 1.32 12.04
N GLU A 66 1.73 1.57 12.23
CA GLU A 66 0.69 0.53 12.24
C GLU A 66 0.51 -0.07 10.85
N GLN A 67 0.52 0.77 9.79
CA GLN A 67 0.49 0.28 8.41
C GLN A 67 1.68 -0.61 8.08
N ILE A 68 2.89 -0.19 8.45
CA ILE A 68 4.12 -0.96 8.22
C ILE A 68 4.02 -2.29 8.97
N SER A 69 3.63 -2.27 10.24
CA SER A 69 3.54 -3.47 11.07
C SER A 69 2.56 -4.49 10.50
N ARG A 70 1.33 -4.08 10.15
CA ARG A 70 0.34 -5.00 9.58
C ARG A 70 0.73 -5.52 8.20
N MET A 71 1.32 -4.66 7.35
CA MET A 71 1.78 -5.07 6.03
C MET A 71 2.95 -6.05 6.11
N LEU A 72 3.92 -5.82 6.99
CA LEU A 72 5.01 -6.77 7.25
C LEU A 72 4.46 -8.12 7.73
N ALA A 73 3.51 -8.13 8.67
CA ALA A 73 2.88 -9.36 9.13
C ALA A 73 2.23 -10.12 7.96
N ALA A 74 1.47 -9.44 7.09
CA ALA A 74 0.86 -10.05 5.92
C ALA A 74 1.91 -10.63 4.94
N ILE A 75 3.02 -9.93 4.71
CA ILE A 75 4.11 -10.38 3.82
C ILE A 75 4.81 -11.63 4.39
N PHE A 76 5.10 -11.65 5.71
CA PHE A 76 5.70 -12.83 6.33
C PHE A 76 4.74 -14.03 6.35
N ASP A 77 3.44 -13.81 6.57
CA ASP A 77 2.42 -14.86 6.47
C ASP A 77 2.34 -15.42 5.03
N ALA A 78 2.34 -14.56 4.02
CA ALA A 78 2.36 -14.97 2.63
C ALA A 78 3.64 -15.76 2.27
N LYS A 79 4.81 -15.29 2.72
CA LYS A 79 6.08 -16.00 2.56
C LYS A 79 6.03 -17.40 3.16
N LYS A 80 5.54 -17.51 4.39
CA LYS A 80 5.39 -18.79 5.09
C LYS A 80 4.45 -19.74 4.32
N ALA A 81 3.31 -19.22 3.86
CA ALA A 81 2.35 -20.00 3.06
C ALA A 81 2.92 -20.46 1.71
N ALA A 82 3.78 -19.66 1.10
CA ALA A 82 4.43 -19.99 -0.18
C ALA A 82 5.47 -21.12 -0.07
N ASN A 83 5.95 -21.43 1.14
CA ASN A 83 6.84 -22.56 1.42
C ASN A 83 8.04 -22.64 0.45
N GLY A 84 8.81 -21.58 0.36
CA GLY A 84 10.00 -21.49 -0.49
C GLY A 84 9.72 -21.13 -1.96
N LYS A 85 8.47 -20.88 -2.32
CA LYS A 85 8.07 -20.34 -3.63
C LYS A 85 7.76 -18.86 -3.55
N ASP A 86 7.45 -18.25 -4.69
CA ASP A 86 6.97 -16.89 -4.76
C ASP A 86 5.51 -16.77 -4.28
N ALA A 87 5.21 -15.69 -3.57
CA ALA A 87 3.85 -15.30 -3.20
C ALA A 87 3.46 -14.03 -3.93
N ILE A 88 2.24 -13.96 -4.46
CA ILE A 88 1.67 -12.76 -5.06
C ILE A 88 0.69 -12.15 -4.07
N VAL A 89 0.96 -10.94 -3.62
CA VAL A 89 0.13 -10.18 -2.68
C VAL A 89 -0.45 -8.98 -3.41
N VAL A 90 -1.76 -8.81 -3.35
CA VAL A 90 -2.47 -7.69 -3.98
C VAL A 90 -3.03 -6.79 -2.89
N SER A 91 -2.64 -5.52 -2.89
CA SER A 91 -3.06 -4.52 -1.92
C SER A 91 -3.33 -3.17 -2.61
N HIS A 92 -3.19 -2.09 -1.90
CA HIS A 92 -3.49 -0.74 -2.35
C HIS A 92 -2.23 0.13 -2.44
N GLN A 93 -2.32 1.22 -3.19
CA GLN A 93 -1.16 2.08 -3.50
C GLN A 93 -0.43 2.57 -2.25
N LEU A 94 -1.15 3.13 -1.27
CA LEU A 94 -0.51 3.73 -0.11
C LEU A 94 0.17 2.69 0.79
N PRO A 95 -0.49 1.59 1.21
CA PRO A 95 0.17 0.55 2.02
C PRO A 95 1.42 -0.05 1.34
N ILE A 96 1.36 -0.33 0.03
CA ILE A 96 2.51 -0.85 -0.73
C ILE A 96 3.66 0.15 -0.72
N TRP A 97 3.37 1.43 -1.02
CA TRP A 97 4.38 2.47 -1.07
C TRP A 97 5.02 2.74 0.30
N ILE A 98 4.22 2.78 1.37
CA ILE A 98 4.69 2.98 2.75
C ILE A 98 5.61 1.83 3.16
N LEU A 99 5.19 0.57 2.93
CA LEU A 99 6.00 -0.60 3.26
C LEU A 99 7.34 -0.57 2.51
N ARG A 100 7.31 -0.36 1.19
CA ARG A 100 8.54 -0.25 0.38
C ARG A 100 9.45 0.85 0.89
N SER A 101 8.90 2.04 1.16
CA SER A 101 9.67 3.18 1.66
C SER A 101 10.32 2.89 3.02
N ALA A 102 9.62 2.19 3.90
CA ALA A 102 10.17 1.77 5.20
C ALA A 102 11.34 0.78 5.03
N ILE A 103 11.19 -0.23 4.17
CA ILE A 103 12.26 -1.21 3.88
C ILE A 103 13.48 -0.51 3.28
N GLU A 104 13.29 0.46 2.39
CA GLU A 104 14.37 1.22 1.74
C GLU A 104 14.94 2.37 2.61
N GLY A 105 14.44 2.56 3.83
CA GLY A 105 14.88 3.64 4.73
C GLY A 105 14.53 5.04 4.21
N ARG A 106 13.52 5.17 3.35
CA ARG A 106 13.06 6.44 2.80
C ARG A 106 12.18 7.19 3.79
N ARG A 107 12.07 8.50 3.62
CA ARG A 107 11.12 9.33 4.38
C ARG A 107 9.68 8.96 4.01
N LEU A 108 8.86 8.69 5.02
CA LEU A 108 7.44 8.35 4.82
C LEU A 108 6.58 9.59 4.50
N LEU A 109 6.98 10.76 5.00
CA LEU A 109 6.35 12.03 4.62
C LEU A 109 6.74 12.39 3.17
N HIS A 110 5.76 12.46 2.29
CA HIS A 110 5.98 12.65 0.86
C HIS A 110 4.82 13.35 0.16
N ASP A 111 5.08 13.88 -1.02
CA ASP A 111 4.05 14.34 -1.95
C ASP A 111 3.35 13.12 -2.60
N PRO A 112 2.04 12.93 -2.43
CA PRO A 112 1.29 11.82 -3.04
C PRO A 112 1.45 11.70 -4.56
N ARG A 113 1.73 12.82 -5.24
CA ARG A 113 1.91 12.86 -6.70
C ARG A 113 3.22 12.20 -7.15
N LYS A 114 4.18 12.06 -6.23
CA LYS A 114 5.51 11.50 -6.48
C LYS A 114 5.63 10.04 -6.05
N ARG A 115 4.52 9.39 -5.71
CA ARG A 115 4.54 7.96 -5.34
C ARG A 115 4.89 7.10 -6.55
N GLU A 116 5.95 6.35 -6.43
CA GLU A 116 6.28 5.26 -7.35
C GLU A 116 5.49 4.01 -6.98
N CYS A 117 4.22 3.99 -7.30
CA CYS A 117 3.32 2.85 -7.17
C CYS A 117 2.13 3.09 -8.11
N THR A 118 2.38 2.98 -9.41
CA THR A 118 1.36 3.15 -10.44
C THR A 118 0.39 1.96 -10.48
N LEU A 119 -0.73 2.11 -11.19
CA LEU A 119 -1.67 1.01 -11.39
C LEU A 119 -0.95 -0.16 -12.09
N ALA A 120 -1.21 -1.37 -11.62
CA ALA A 120 -0.59 -2.61 -12.11
C ALA A 120 0.96 -2.62 -12.05
N SER A 121 1.57 -1.79 -11.21
CA SER A 121 2.99 -1.90 -10.89
C SER A 121 3.25 -3.08 -9.95
N VAL A 122 4.47 -3.56 -9.96
CA VAL A 122 4.94 -4.67 -9.13
C VAL A 122 6.06 -4.17 -8.22
N THR A 123 5.88 -4.35 -6.91
CA THR A 123 6.93 -4.19 -5.91
C THR A 123 7.32 -5.57 -5.42
N SER A 124 8.53 -6.00 -5.68
CA SER A 124 9.06 -7.27 -5.17
C SER A 124 9.82 -7.02 -3.87
N ILE A 125 9.62 -7.89 -2.91
CA ILE A 125 10.37 -7.92 -1.64
C ILE A 125 11.23 -9.18 -1.66
N HIS A 126 12.52 -9.00 -1.53
CA HIS A 126 13.50 -10.09 -1.58
C HIS A 126 13.87 -10.51 -0.15
N PHE A 127 14.07 -11.81 0.01
CA PHE A 127 14.49 -12.41 1.27
C PHE A 127 15.83 -13.13 1.07
N ASP A 128 16.66 -13.11 2.07
CA ASP A 128 17.89 -13.89 2.14
C ASP A 128 17.64 -15.33 2.63
N ASP A 129 18.72 -16.11 2.73
CA ASP A 129 18.68 -17.51 3.17
C ASP A 129 18.24 -17.66 4.64
N ASP A 130 18.46 -16.63 5.46
CA ASP A 130 18.02 -16.56 6.86
C ASP A 130 16.53 -16.16 6.96
N GLY A 131 15.93 -15.80 5.83
CA GLY A 131 14.53 -15.41 5.74
C GLY A 131 14.26 -13.97 6.13
N MET A 132 15.29 -13.15 6.22
CA MET A 132 15.18 -11.70 6.46
C MET A 132 15.00 -10.96 5.14
N ILE A 133 14.38 -9.78 5.21
CA ILE A 133 14.23 -8.92 4.03
C ILE A 133 15.60 -8.37 3.63
N SER A 134 16.06 -8.72 2.44
CA SER A 134 17.34 -8.28 1.87
C SER A 134 17.21 -7.06 0.95
N GLY A 135 16.01 -6.73 0.49
CA GLY A 135 15.77 -5.56 -0.36
C GLY A 135 14.45 -5.57 -1.08
N THR A 136 14.26 -4.58 -1.94
CA THR A 136 13.08 -4.45 -2.80
C THR A 136 13.49 -4.16 -4.24
N SER A 137 12.59 -4.45 -5.18
CA SER A 137 12.67 -3.94 -6.55
C SER A 137 11.29 -3.48 -7.02
N TYR A 138 11.28 -2.56 -8.00
CA TYR A 138 10.05 -1.97 -8.52
C TYR A 138 10.03 -2.03 -10.03
N SER A 139 8.89 -2.39 -10.60
CA SER A 139 8.68 -2.42 -12.05
C SER A 139 7.26 -2.00 -12.43
N GLU A 140 7.12 -1.50 -13.64
CA GLU A 140 5.85 -1.05 -14.24
C GLU A 140 5.56 -1.82 -15.54
N PRO A 141 5.23 -3.12 -15.47
CA PRO A 141 5.05 -3.94 -16.68
C PRO A 141 3.91 -3.43 -17.56
N ALA A 142 2.89 -2.82 -16.98
CA ALA A 142 1.75 -2.28 -17.68
C ALA A 142 1.85 -0.76 -17.99
N LYS A 143 3.05 -0.17 -17.92
CA LYS A 143 3.24 1.28 -18.15
C LYS A 143 2.71 1.77 -19.50
N HIS A 144 2.83 0.94 -20.53
CA HIS A 144 2.36 1.23 -21.88
C HIS A 144 0.82 1.33 -22.01
N LEU A 145 0.07 0.84 -21.01
CA LEU A 145 -1.39 0.91 -20.96
C LEU A 145 -1.89 2.12 -20.16
N LEU A 146 -1.00 2.82 -19.48
CA LEU A 146 -1.37 3.99 -18.68
C LEU A 146 -1.53 5.22 -19.59
N PRO A 147 -2.50 6.12 -19.29
CA PRO A 147 -2.61 7.37 -20.03
C PRO A 147 -1.33 8.19 -19.86
N PRO A 148 -0.92 8.97 -20.87
CA PRO A 148 0.20 9.89 -20.75
C PRO A 148 -0.06 10.88 -19.62
N LYS A 149 0.99 11.15 -18.84
CA LYS A 149 0.95 12.16 -17.75
C LYS A 149 0.95 13.55 -18.30
#